data_f9885390b43df3949bbf2ed11e603286
#
_entry.id   f9885390b43df3949bbf2ed11e603286
#
_cell.length_a   1.000
_cell.length_b   1.000
_cell.length_c   1.000
_cell.angle_alpha   90.00
_cell.angle_beta   90.00
_cell.angle_gamma   90.00
#
_symmetry.space_group_name_H-M   'P 1'
#
loop_
_entity.id
_entity.type
_entity.pdbx_description
1 polymer ?
#
loop_
_entity_poly.entity_id
_entity_poly.type
_entity_poly.pdbx_seq_one_letter_code
_entity_poly.pdbx_strand_id
1 'polypeptide(L)'
;LCDIADLRGQGRIADLISYMKTSGRYLDKYYGIRANIEQTFKFPNATAEEKKALLAYLQEAVKREEGTKVGMRLRSFVESLANAGKGITFATGTVADILAKAKAEGKMVFLDCYTTWCGPCRMMANTIFTKNEVGEYFNKHFVSYKLDMERGEGPALGKKYGVKAFPTMLFMDAEGNVRHTIVGSKSANELIEEAKTALKK
;
A
#
# COMPACT_ATOMS: atom_id res chain seq x y z
N LEU A 1 17.79 -0.40 -26.91
CA LEU A 1 17.54 -1.41 -25.84
C LEU A 1 18.47 -1.25 -24.62
N CYS A 2 19.65 -0.62 -24.79
CA CYS A 2 20.57 -0.31 -23.68
C CYS A 2 20.08 0.84 -22.81
N ASP A 3 19.35 1.77 -23.37
CA ASP A 3 19.06 3.09 -22.75
C ASP A 3 18.18 3.01 -21.50
N ILE A 4 17.28 2.02 -21.40
CA ILE A 4 16.38 1.88 -20.25
C ILE A 4 17.11 1.28 -19.05
N ALA A 5 18.10 0.42 -19.27
CA ALA A 5 18.88 -0.18 -18.19
C ALA A 5 19.83 0.84 -17.53
N ASP A 6 20.35 1.79 -18.32
CA ASP A 6 21.21 2.88 -17.82
C ASP A 6 20.42 3.94 -17.07
N LEU A 7 19.16 4.18 -17.43
CA LEU A 7 18.25 5.06 -16.68
C LEU A 7 17.97 4.58 -15.25
N ARG A 8 18.22 3.28 -14.98
CA ARG A 8 18.06 2.70 -13.64
C ARG A 8 19.00 3.26 -12.58
N GLY A 9 20.21 3.67 -12.98
CA GLY A 9 21.26 4.07 -12.03
C GLY A 9 21.35 5.55 -11.73
N GLN A 10 20.77 6.42 -12.57
CA GLN A 10 21.08 7.85 -12.59
C GLN A 10 19.92 8.78 -12.22
N GLY A 11 18.72 8.26 -11.90
CA GLY A 11 17.58 9.07 -11.47
C GLY A 11 17.11 10.11 -12.53
N ARG A 12 17.36 9.85 -13.80
CA ARG A 12 17.10 10.80 -14.91
C ARG A 12 15.64 10.75 -15.35
N ILE A 13 14.76 11.33 -14.55
CA ILE A 13 13.32 11.39 -14.82
C ILE A 13 13.00 12.10 -16.14
N ALA A 14 13.75 13.14 -16.49
CA ALA A 14 13.59 13.85 -17.76
C ALA A 14 13.79 12.93 -18.96
N ASP A 15 14.77 12.01 -18.91
CA ASP A 15 15.02 11.06 -19.96
C ASP A 15 13.96 9.95 -20.01
N LEU A 16 13.46 9.51 -18.86
CA LEU A 16 12.34 8.58 -18.82
C LEU A 16 11.09 9.19 -19.45
N ILE A 17 10.77 10.43 -19.15
CA ILE A 17 9.65 11.17 -19.77
C ILE A 17 9.89 11.33 -21.28
N SER A 18 11.10 11.71 -21.69
CA SER A 18 11.47 11.83 -23.11
C SER A 18 11.31 10.51 -23.86
N TYR A 19 11.79 9.41 -23.27
CA TYR A 19 11.61 8.07 -23.83
C TYR A 19 10.12 7.71 -23.98
N MET A 20 9.30 7.95 -22.96
CA MET A 20 7.87 7.67 -23.03
C MET A 20 7.17 8.50 -24.13
N LYS A 21 7.57 9.76 -24.30
CA LYS A 21 7.05 10.64 -25.36
C LYS A 21 7.37 10.11 -26.75
N THR A 22 8.61 9.68 -26.98
CA THR A 22 9.07 9.23 -28.30
C THR A 22 8.62 7.82 -28.64
N SER A 23 8.58 6.91 -27.68
CA SER A 23 8.19 5.51 -27.87
C SER A 23 6.68 5.26 -27.81
N GLY A 24 5.90 6.18 -27.23
CA GLY A 24 4.48 6.00 -26.92
C GLY A 24 4.18 4.90 -25.90
N ARG A 25 5.20 4.48 -25.12
CA ARG A 25 5.10 3.36 -24.16
C ARG A 25 5.14 3.88 -22.74
N TYR A 26 4.12 3.55 -21.94
CA TYR A 26 4.00 3.94 -20.54
C TYR A 26 4.19 2.76 -19.59
N LEU A 27 3.74 1.59 -19.98
CA LEU A 27 3.69 0.37 -19.17
C LEU A 27 4.16 -0.82 -20.00
N ASP A 28 5.45 -0.90 -20.27
CA ASP A 28 6.00 -2.06 -20.97
C ASP A 28 6.37 -3.18 -19.98
N LYS A 29 5.66 -4.29 -20.11
CA LYS A 29 5.83 -5.47 -19.27
C LYS A 29 7.22 -6.12 -19.46
N TYR A 30 7.76 -6.07 -20.66
CA TYR A 30 9.00 -6.78 -21.01
C TYR A 30 10.26 -5.97 -20.77
N TYR A 31 10.19 -4.64 -20.92
CA TYR A 31 11.35 -3.76 -20.86
C TYR A 31 11.48 -2.97 -19.55
N GLY A 32 10.63 -3.25 -18.58
CA GLY A 32 10.78 -2.72 -17.24
C GLY A 32 10.49 -1.23 -17.08
N ILE A 33 9.76 -0.58 -18.02
CA ILE A 33 9.38 0.83 -17.87
C ILE A 33 8.59 1.03 -16.58
N ARG A 34 7.62 0.17 -16.31
CA ARG A 34 6.87 0.20 -15.06
C ARG A 34 7.81 0.07 -13.85
N ALA A 35 8.75 -0.86 -13.88
CA ALA A 35 9.72 -1.05 -12.80
C ALA A 35 10.60 0.18 -12.60
N ASN A 36 11.00 0.86 -13.69
CA ASN A 36 11.77 2.10 -13.61
C ASN A 36 10.95 3.25 -13.00
N ILE A 37 9.68 3.40 -13.37
CA ILE A 37 8.78 4.38 -12.78
C ILE A 37 8.60 4.09 -11.28
N GLU A 38 8.29 2.84 -10.91
CA GLU A 38 8.13 2.44 -9.51
C GLU A 38 9.40 2.66 -8.70
N GLN A 39 10.58 2.34 -9.27
CA GLN A 39 11.85 2.61 -8.63
C GLN A 39 12.10 4.11 -8.44
N THR A 40 11.81 4.93 -9.43
CA THR A 40 11.95 6.39 -9.35
C THR A 40 11.17 6.97 -8.17
N PHE A 41 9.96 6.45 -7.92
CA PHE A 41 9.17 6.87 -6.76
C PHE A 41 9.69 6.36 -5.42
N LYS A 42 10.40 5.23 -5.42
CA LYS A 42 10.96 4.60 -4.20
C LYS A 42 12.38 5.07 -3.88
N PHE A 43 13.13 5.59 -4.87
CA PHE A 43 14.53 5.94 -4.66
C PHE A 43 14.69 7.25 -3.85
N PRO A 44 15.64 7.26 -2.89
CA PRO A 44 15.91 8.44 -2.07
C PRO A 44 16.48 9.62 -2.85
N ASN A 45 17.05 9.37 -4.04
CA ASN A 45 17.72 10.40 -4.85
C ASN A 45 16.81 11.16 -5.80
N ALA A 46 15.56 10.72 -6.02
CA ALA A 46 14.62 11.48 -6.83
C ALA A 46 13.99 12.61 -6.01
N THR A 47 14.12 13.85 -6.48
CA THR A 47 13.55 15.01 -5.82
C THR A 47 12.02 15.00 -5.85
N ALA A 48 11.39 15.78 -4.98
CA ALA A 48 9.93 15.92 -4.95
C ALA A 48 9.41 16.54 -6.26
N GLU A 49 10.15 17.49 -6.85
CA GLU A 49 9.83 18.14 -8.12
C GLU A 49 9.88 17.15 -9.27
N GLU A 50 10.89 16.30 -9.33
CA GLU A 50 11.01 15.27 -10.37
C GLU A 50 9.88 14.26 -10.28
N LYS A 51 9.55 13.78 -9.09
CA LYS A 51 8.40 12.88 -8.87
C LYS A 51 7.09 13.54 -9.29
N LYS A 52 6.91 14.83 -8.96
CA LYS A 52 5.74 15.61 -9.35
C LYS A 52 5.64 15.77 -10.88
N ALA A 53 6.76 16.05 -11.55
CA ALA A 53 6.81 16.18 -13.01
C ALA A 53 6.46 14.85 -13.72
N LEU A 54 7.00 13.73 -13.24
CA LEU A 54 6.67 12.40 -13.77
C LEU A 54 5.19 12.06 -13.56
N LEU A 55 4.65 12.31 -12.38
CA LEU A 55 3.25 12.07 -12.08
C LEU A 55 2.33 12.91 -12.96
N ALA A 56 2.64 14.22 -13.15
CA ALA A 56 1.88 15.11 -14.02
C ALA A 56 1.89 14.62 -15.47
N TYR A 57 3.05 14.20 -16.00
CA TYR A 57 3.15 13.64 -17.34
C TYR A 57 2.29 12.37 -17.52
N LEU A 58 2.33 11.46 -16.53
CA LEU A 58 1.54 10.24 -16.58
C LEU A 58 0.03 10.51 -16.44
N GLN A 59 -0.38 11.51 -15.66
CA GLN A 59 -1.78 11.95 -15.56
C GLN A 59 -2.30 12.50 -16.89
N GLU A 60 -1.48 13.30 -17.62
CA GLU A 60 -1.82 13.75 -18.97
C GLU A 60 -1.87 12.59 -19.98
N ALA A 61 -1.01 11.59 -19.82
CA ALA A 61 -1.06 10.37 -20.62
C ALA A 61 -2.36 9.58 -20.38
N VAL A 62 -2.85 9.50 -19.15
CA VAL A 62 -4.16 8.88 -18.82
C VAL A 62 -5.30 9.57 -19.58
N LYS A 63 -5.28 10.91 -19.67
CA LYS A 63 -6.30 11.66 -20.41
C LYS A 63 -6.23 11.38 -21.93
N ARG A 64 -5.01 11.34 -22.50
CA ARG A 64 -4.82 11.04 -23.93
C ARG A 64 -5.26 9.64 -24.31
N GLU A 65 -5.10 8.68 -23.40
CA GLU A 65 -5.43 7.28 -23.61
C GLU A 65 -6.84 6.92 -23.08
N GLU A 66 -7.68 7.93 -22.83
CA GLU A 66 -9.02 7.70 -22.28
C GLU A 66 -9.85 6.76 -23.17
N GLY A 67 -10.56 5.82 -22.54
CA GLY A 67 -11.34 4.80 -23.24
C GLY A 67 -10.55 3.60 -23.80
N THR A 68 -9.21 3.64 -23.77
CA THR A 68 -8.36 2.53 -24.22
C THR A 68 -8.03 1.55 -23.07
N LYS A 69 -7.63 0.31 -23.42
CA LYS A 69 -7.09 -0.64 -22.43
C LYS A 69 -5.79 -0.15 -21.80
N VAL A 70 -5.00 0.63 -22.53
CA VAL A 70 -3.77 1.25 -22.02
C VAL A 70 -4.13 2.31 -20.98
N GLY A 71 -5.07 3.19 -21.29
CA GLY A 71 -5.54 4.24 -20.37
C GLY A 71 -6.10 3.69 -19.06
N MET A 72 -6.90 2.63 -19.11
CA MET A 72 -7.41 1.99 -17.89
C MET A 72 -6.29 1.45 -16.99
N ARG A 73 -5.29 0.76 -17.58
CA ARG A 73 -4.13 0.24 -16.84
C ARG A 73 -3.24 1.36 -16.30
N LEU A 74 -3.03 2.39 -17.13
CA LEU A 74 -2.22 3.54 -16.76
C LEU A 74 -2.87 4.34 -15.63
N ARG A 75 -4.19 4.54 -15.65
CA ARG A 75 -4.94 5.19 -14.56
C ARG A 75 -4.72 4.50 -13.23
N SER A 76 -4.96 3.20 -13.16
CA SER A 76 -4.75 2.42 -11.93
C SER A 76 -3.30 2.48 -11.42
N PHE A 77 -2.33 2.49 -12.33
CA PHE A 77 -0.92 2.63 -11.99
C PHE A 77 -0.59 4.03 -11.45
N VAL A 78 -1.06 5.08 -12.12
CA VAL A 78 -0.87 6.48 -11.71
C VAL A 78 -1.51 6.76 -10.34
N GLU A 79 -2.70 6.23 -10.09
CA GLU A 79 -3.33 6.31 -8.78
C GLU A 79 -2.47 5.63 -7.70
N SER A 80 -1.89 4.47 -7.99
CA SER A 80 -0.99 3.78 -7.05
C SER A 80 0.27 4.59 -6.75
N LEU A 81 0.83 5.30 -7.74
CA LEU A 81 1.99 6.19 -7.56
C LEU A 81 1.63 7.45 -6.78
N ALA A 82 0.51 8.08 -7.09
CA ALA A 82 0.03 9.28 -6.39
C ALA A 82 -0.21 9.02 -4.89
N ASN A 83 -0.57 7.79 -4.55
CA ASN A 83 -0.79 7.34 -3.19
C ASN A 83 0.43 6.66 -2.56
N ALA A 84 1.55 6.56 -3.28
CA ALA A 84 2.77 5.95 -2.76
C ALA A 84 3.27 6.69 -1.51
N GLY A 85 3.41 5.98 -0.41
CA GLY A 85 3.82 6.54 0.88
C GLY A 85 2.71 7.26 1.67
N LYS A 86 1.48 7.30 1.16
CA LYS A 86 0.33 7.93 1.83
C LYS A 86 -0.63 6.92 2.47
N GLY A 87 -0.45 5.62 2.20
CA GLY A 87 -1.26 4.55 2.76
C GLY A 87 -0.98 4.28 4.24
N ILE A 88 -1.51 3.17 4.73
CA ILE A 88 -1.26 2.71 6.10
C ILE A 88 0.24 2.47 6.30
N THR A 89 0.80 3.08 7.34
CA THR A 89 2.16 2.81 7.81
C THR A 89 2.12 1.64 8.78
N PHE A 90 2.65 0.49 8.35
CA PHE A 90 2.74 -0.69 9.20
C PHE A 90 4.03 -0.66 10.02
N ALA A 91 3.87 -0.81 11.33
CA ALA A 91 4.99 -0.91 12.27
C ALA A 91 5.66 -2.30 12.15
N THR A 92 6.89 -2.39 12.64
CA THR A 92 7.68 -3.62 12.71
C THR A 92 8.01 -3.95 14.16
N GLY A 93 8.30 -5.20 14.46
CA GLY A 93 8.59 -5.70 15.80
C GLY A 93 7.72 -6.89 16.17
N THR A 94 7.68 -7.24 17.45
CA THR A 94 6.79 -8.26 18.02
C THR A 94 5.41 -7.66 18.32
N VAL A 95 4.40 -8.50 18.53
CA VAL A 95 3.07 -8.02 18.96
C VAL A 95 3.15 -7.28 20.31
N ALA A 96 4.05 -7.69 21.19
CA ALA A 96 4.30 -6.98 22.46
C ALA A 96 4.82 -5.56 22.22
N ASP A 97 5.76 -5.38 21.28
CA ASP A 97 6.28 -4.04 20.91
C ASP A 97 5.17 -3.15 20.33
N ILE A 98 4.29 -3.73 19.51
CA ILE A 98 3.16 -3.03 18.90
C ILE A 98 2.15 -2.56 19.95
N LEU A 99 1.82 -3.42 20.93
CA LEU A 99 0.92 -3.05 22.03
C LEU A 99 1.55 -1.96 22.91
N ALA A 100 2.85 -2.09 23.24
CA ALA A 100 3.56 -1.07 24.01
C ALA A 100 3.57 0.28 23.29
N LYS A 101 3.82 0.26 21.96
CA LYS A 101 3.77 1.47 21.13
C LYS A 101 2.37 2.08 21.09
N ALA A 102 1.33 1.28 20.92
CA ALA A 102 -0.05 1.74 20.92
C ALA A 102 -0.42 2.41 22.25
N LYS A 103 0.00 1.80 23.36
CA LYS A 103 -0.18 2.37 24.71
C LYS A 103 0.52 3.71 24.88
N ALA A 104 1.77 3.81 24.44
CA ALA A 104 2.55 5.04 24.51
C ALA A 104 1.95 6.17 23.65
N GLU A 105 1.35 5.84 22.50
CA GLU A 105 0.73 6.80 21.58
C GLU A 105 -0.75 7.08 21.88
N GLY A 106 -1.35 6.40 22.85
CA GLY A 106 -2.79 6.51 23.14
C GLY A 106 -3.68 6.05 21.98
N LYS A 107 -3.21 5.07 21.19
CA LYS A 107 -3.90 4.55 20.01
C LYS A 107 -4.35 3.11 20.21
N MET A 108 -5.32 2.68 19.41
CA MET A 108 -5.63 1.26 19.26
C MET A 108 -4.65 0.58 18.30
N VAL A 109 -4.66 -0.76 18.27
CA VAL A 109 -3.91 -1.56 17.30
C VAL A 109 -4.85 -2.02 16.20
N PHE A 110 -4.41 -1.86 14.94
CA PHE A 110 -4.98 -2.51 13.77
C PHE A 110 -4.06 -3.65 13.34
N LEU A 111 -4.52 -4.89 13.46
CA LEU A 111 -3.77 -6.10 13.11
C LEU A 111 -4.36 -6.74 11.86
N ASP A 112 -3.60 -6.72 10.75
CA ASP A 112 -3.91 -7.44 9.51
C ASP A 112 -3.34 -8.86 9.59
N CYS A 113 -4.22 -9.84 9.81
CA CYS A 113 -3.89 -11.25 9.83
C CYS A 113 -3.97 -11.81 8.40
N TYR A 114 -2.82 -12.15 7.82
CA TYR A 114 -2.71 -12.60 6.44
C TYR A 114 -1.92 -13.91 6.30
N THR A 115 -1.93 -14.50 5.11
CA THR A 115 -0.99 -15.54 4.68
C THR A 115 -0.40 -15.19 3.32
N THR A 116 0.78 -15.70 3.00
CA THR A 116 1.51 -15.35 1.76
C THR A 116 0.78 -15.80 0.49
N TRP A 117 0.02 -16.87 0.55
CA TRP A 117 -0.77 -17.41 -0.58
C TRP A 117 -2.16 -16.76 -0.73
N CYS A 118 -2.63 -15.98 0.25
CA CYS A 118 -3.95 -15.36 0.26
C CYS A 118 -4.08 -14.28 -0.82
N GLY A 119 -4.82 -14.55 -1.87
CA GLY A 119 -5.08 -13.62 -2.97
C GLY A 119 -5.78 -12.34 -2.52
N PRO A 120 -6.92 -12.42 -1.80
CA PRO A 120 -7.62 -11.27 -1.26
C PRO A 120 -6.75 -10.41 -0.33
N CYS A 121 -5.85 -11.01 0.48
CA CYS A 121 -4.93 -10.26 1.34
C CYS A 121 -3.97 -9.41 0.51
N ARG A 122 -3.40 -9.99 -0.57
CA ARG A 122 -2.53 -9.24 -1.49
C ARG A 122 -3.27 -8.11 -2.20
N MET A 123 -4.53 -8.34 -2.58
CA MET A 123 -5.37 -7.30 -3.17
C MET A 123 -5.56 -6.15 -2.17
N MET A 124 -5.95 -6.41 -0.93
CA MET A 124 -6.10 -5.39 0.12
C MET A 124 -4.79 -4.61 0.33
N ALA A 125 -3.65 -5.33 0.44
CA ALA A 125 -2.35 -4.73 0.65
C ALA A 125 -1.91 -3.79 -0.48
N ASN A 126 -2.25 -4.13 -1.73
CA ASN A 126 -1.81 -3.39 -2.90
C ASN A 126 -2.77 -2.29 -3.36
N THR A 127 -4.07 -2.36 -3.00
CA THR A 127 -5.09 -1.46 -3.54
C THR A 127 -5.88 -0.70 -2.49
N ILE A 128 -6.04 -1.23 -1.28
CA ILE A 128 -6.83 -0.60 -0.22
C ILE A 128 -5.94 0.08 0.80
N PHE A 129 -4.97 -0.66 1.38
CA PHE A 129 -4.08 -0.11 2.39
C PHE A 129 -3.13 0.97 1.86
N THR A 130 -2.95 1.06 0.54
CA THR A 130 -2.13 2.09 -0.12
C THR A 130 -2.89 3.39 -0.38
N LYS A 131 -4.19 3.42 -0.19
CA LYS A 131 -5.00 4.62 -0.45
C LYS A 131 -4.74 5.70 0.59
N ASN A 132 -4.68 6.96 0.13
CA ASN A 132 -4.40 8.12 0.98
C ASN A 132 -5.43 8.26 2.11
N GLU A 133 -6.72 8.20 1.78
CA GLU A 133 -7.82 8.34 2.74
C GLU A 133 -7.80 7.25 3.83
N VAL A 134 -7.38 6.04 3.47
CA VAL A 134 -7.22 4.92 4.42
C VAL A 134 -6.00 5.17 5.30
N GLY A 135 -4.86 5.56 4.69
CA GLY A 135 -3.63 5.86 5.42
C GLY A 135 -3.79 7.01 6.39
N GLU A 136 -4.41 8.13 5.98
CA GLU A 136 -4.66 9.28 6.85
C GLU A 136 -5.49 8.89 8.07
N TYR A 137 -6.56 8.11 7.87
CA TYR A 137 -7.42 7.68 8.97
C TYR A 137 -6.71 6.70 9.91
N PHE A 138 -6.08 5.66 9.34
CA PHE A 138 -5.46 4.60 10.14
C PHE A 138 -4.22 5.08 10.89
N ASN A 139 -3.33 5.85 10.25
CA ASN A 139 -2.12 6.36 10.89
C ASN A 139 -2.43 7.33 12.04
N LYS A 140 -3.56 8.03 11.97
CA LYS A 140 -4.01 8.91 13.04
C LYS A 140 -4.51 8.15 14.27
N HIS A 141 -5.26 7.08 14.08
CA HIS A 141 -6.03 6.42 15.15
C HIS A 141 -5.45 5.08 15.62
N PHE A 142 -4.61 4.45 14.80
CA PHE A 142 -4.11 3.12 15.07
C PHE A 142 -2.59 3.03 14.93
N VAL A 143 -1.99 2.12 15.70
CA VAL A 143 -0.71 1.51 15.37
C VAL A 143 -1.04 0.27 14.54
N SER A 144 -0.70 0.31 13.26
CA SER A 144 -1.04 -0.77 12.31
C SER A 144 0.09 -1.78 12.23
N TYR A 145 -0.24 -3.06 12.22
CA TYR A 145 0.70 -4.17 12.15
C TYR A 145 0.18 -5.28 11.22
N LYS A 146 1.10 -5.93 10.48
CA LYS A 146 0.78 -7.07 9.62
C LYS A 146 1.42 -8.31 10.21
N LEU A 147 0.65 -9.39 10.33
CA LEU A 147 1.14 -10.64 10.89
C LEU A 147 0.85 -11.80 9.93
N ASP A 148 1.91 -12.47 9.49
CA ASP A 148 1.80 -13.73 8.75
C ASP A 148 1.35 -14.84 9.72
N MET A 149 0.15 -15.35 9.52
CA MET A 149 -0.48 -16.30 10.42
C MET A 149 0.13 -17.71 10.36
N GLU A 150 1.05 -17.95 9.41
CA GLU A 150 1.78 -19.22 9.29
C GLU A 150 3.23 -19.13 9.79
N ARG A 151 3.70 -17.92 10.21
CA ARG A 151 5.09 -17.69 10.61
C ARG A 151 5.19 -16.93 11.94
N GLY A 152 6.33 -17.11 12.61
CA GLY A 152 6.64 -16.38 13.85
C GLY A 152 5.57 -16.55 14.92
N GLU A 153 5.04 -15.44 15.41
CA GLU A 153 3.97 -15.40 16.44
C GLU A 153 2.58 -15.75 15.87
N GLY A 154 2.44 -15.77 14.52
CA GLY A 154 1.15 -15.91 13.83
C GLY A 154 0.33 -17.13 14.25
N PRO A 155 0.89 -18.38 14.25
CA PRO A 155 0.13 -19.57 14.63
C PRO A 155 -0.43 -19.51 16.05
N ALA A 156 0.35 -19.03 17.02
CA ALA A 156 -0.06 -18.90 18.41
C ALA A 156 -1.16 -17.84 18.57
N LEU A 157 -1.00 -16.69 17.93
CA LEU A 157 -1.96 -15.58 17.95
C LEU A 157 -3.23 -15.90 17.16
N GLY A 158 -3.11 -16.65 16.07
CA GLY A 158 -4.26 -17.16 15.32
C GLY A 158 -5.17 -18.02 16.18
N LYS A 159 -4.56 -18.92 16.96
CA LYS A 159 -5.30 -19.74 17.94
C LYS A 159 -5.90 -18.88 19.05
N LYS A 160 -5.11 -17.95 19.62
CA LYS A 160 -5.56 -17.05 20.71
C LYS A 160 -6.78 -16.22 20.30
N TYR A 161 -6.76 -15.64 19.10
CA TYR A 161 -7.82 -14.74 18.62
C TYR A 161 -8.86 -15.43 17.74
N GLY A 162 -8.76 -16.74 17.55
CA GLY A 162 -9.74 -17.52 16.77
C GLY A 162 -9.76 -17.19 15.28
N VAL A 163 -8.62 -16.81 14.69
CA VAL A 163 -8.51 -16.50 13.27
C VAL A 163 -8.58 -17.78 12.44
N LYS A 164 -9.62 -17.91 11.60
CA LYS A 164 -9.90 -19.13 10.80
C LYS A 164 -9.94 -18.89 9.30
N ALA A 165 -9.95 -17.64 8.87
CA ALA A 165 -10.05 -17.24 7.45
C ALA A 165 -9.20 -16.02 7.17
N PHE A 166 -8.85 -15.77 5.90
CA PHE A 166 -7.98 -14.66 5.51
C PHE A 166 -8.56 -13.85 4.34
N PRO A 167 -8.41 -12.51 4.37
CA PRO A 167 -7.87 -11.73 5.48
C PRO A 167 -8.82 -11.68 6.67
N THR A 168 -8.27 -11.65 7.88
CA THR A 168 -8.97 -11.24 9.10
C THR A 168 -8.28 -10.02 9.67
N MET A 169 -9.02 -8.97 9.95
CA MET A 169 -8.50 -7.73 10.52
C MET A 169 -9.06 -7.55 11.93
N LEU A 170 -8.15 -7.41 12.89
CA LEU A 170 -8.50 -7.22 14.30
C LEU A 170 -8.22 -5.79 14.72
N PHE A 171 -9.16 -5.19 15.42
CA PHE A 171 -8.98 -3.94 16.14
C PHE A 171 -8.90 -4.23 17.63
N MET A 172 -7.78 -3.87 18.23
CA MET A 172 -7.49 -4.21 19.62
C MET A 172 -7.20 -2.95 20.43
N ASP A 173 -7.50 -2.99 21.71
CA ASP A 173 -6.98 -1.99 22.64
C ASP A 173 -5.47 -2.21 22.90
N ALA A 174 -4.85 -1.30 23.64
CA ALA A 174 -3.42 -1.38 23.95
C ALA A 174 -3.06 -2.52 24.93
N GLU A 175 -4.04 -3.15 25.56
CA GLU A 175 -3.92 -4.34 26.39
C GLU A 175 -4.04 -5.65 25.58
N GLY A 176 -4.34 -5.56 24.27
CA GLY A 176 -4.47 -6.71 23.36
C GLY A 176 -5.84 -7.39 23.40
N ASN A 177 -6.87 -6.73 23.93
CA ASN A 177 -8.24 -7.21 23.87
C ASN A 177 -8.86 -6.81 22.53
N VAL A 178 -9.48 -7.76 21.83
CA VAL A 178 -10.15 -7.52 20.55
C VAL A 178 -11.45 -6.75 20.79
N ARG A 179 -11.55 -5.55 20.22
CA ARG A 179 -12.74 -4.70 20.27
C ARG A 179 -13.63 -4.89 19.05
N HIS A 180 -13.02 -5.21 17.90
CA HIS A 180 -13.76 -5.45 16.66
C HIS A 180 -12.99 -6.38 15.73
N THR A 181 -13.71 -7.17 14.95
CA THR A 181 -13.15 -8.15 14.01
C THR A 181 -13.85 -8.02 12.66
N ILE A 182 -13.06 -8.01 11.60
CA ILE A 182 -13.53 -8.09 10.22
C ILE A 182 -12.97 -9.35 9.59
N VAL A 183 -13.80 -10.11 8.89
CA VAL A 183 -13.40 -11.26 8.08
C VAL A 183 -13.69 -10.96 6.61
N GLY A 184 -12.72 -11.21 5.74
CA GLY A 184 -12.81 -10.97 4.31
C GLY A 184 -12.38 -9.57 3.89
N SER A 185 -12.32 -9.38 2.56
CA SER A 185 -11.92 -8.11 1.95
C SER A 185 -12.96 -7.02 2.16
N LYS A 186 -12.49 -5.77 2.24
CA LYS A 186 -13.31 -4.57 2.31
C LYS A 186 -12.86 -3.55 1.28
N SER A 187 -13.77 -2.73 0.80
CA SER A 187 -13.44 -1.49 0.12
C SER A 187 -12.84 -0.47 1.10
N ALA A 188 -12.27 0.61 0.58
CA ALA A 188 -11.68 1.66 1.42
C ALA A 188 -12.72 2.29 2.37
N ASN A 189 -13.90 2.61 1.85
CA ASN A 189 -14.97 3.22 2.64
C ASN A 189 -15.48 2.27 3.74
N GLU A 190 -15.72 1.01 3.39
CA GLU A 190 -16.15 0.01 4.38
C GLU A 190 -15.09 -0.17 5.47
N LEU A 191 -13.80 -0.24 5.10
CA LEU A 191 -12.71 -0.40 6.07
C LEU A 191 -12.63 0.77 7.04
N ILE A 192 -12.83 2.02 6.56
CA ILE A 192 -12.87 3.21 7.41
C ILE A 192 -14.09 3.18 8.34
N GLU A 193 -15.28 2.77 7.87
CA GLU A 193 -16.47 2.67 8.71
C GLU A 193 -16.33 1.60 9.79
N GLU A 194 -15.72 0.47 9.47
CA GLU A 194 -15.40 -0.58 10.45
C GLU A 194 -14.40 -0.07 11.51
N ALA A 195 -13.38 0.70 11.08
CA ALA A 195 -12.44 1.33 11.99
C ALA A 195 -13.11 2.35 12.92
N LYS A 196 -14.05 3.15 12.41
CA LYS A 196 -14.88 4.06 13.24
C LYS A 196 -15.72 3.29 14.25
N THR A 197 -16.26 2.15 13.85
CA THR A 197 -17.04 1.28 14.73
C THR A 197 -16.17 0.70 15.85
N ALA A 198 -14.93 0.31 15.55
CA ALA A 198 -13.98 -0.18 16.54
C ALA A 198 -13.64 0.87 17.60
N LEU A 199 -13.52 2.15 17.22
CA LEU A 199 -13.18 3.25 18.13
C LEU A 199 -14.32 3.63 19.09
N LYS A 200 -15.56 3.22 18.81
CA LYS A 200 -16.74 3.50 19.65
C LYS A 200 -17.00 2.45 20.72
N LYS A 201 -16.32 1.30 20.64
CA LYS A 201 -16.44 0.16 21.55
C LYS A 201 -15.35 0.17 22.62
#